data_3f1a4b773aa57f8e79cc2e64c0a359e9
#
_entry.id   3f1a4b773aa57f8e79cc2e64c0a359e9
#
_cell.length_a   1.000
_cell.length_b   1.000
_cell.length_c   1.000
_cell.angle_alpha   90.00
_cell.angle_beta   90.00
_cell.angle_gamma   90.00
#
_symmetry.space_group_name_H-M   'P 1'
#
loop_
_entity.id
_entity.type
_entity.pdbx_description
1 polymer ?
#
loop_
_entity_poly.entity_id
_entity_poly.type
_entity_poly.pdbx_seq_one_letter_code
_entity_poly.pdbx_strand_id
1 'polypeptide(L)'
;MARKKRRFEQLEAAASAPQEKKSYVDPLQSRVNPRLEQAGEKLAGKGRTILYSIGALILLIIIAVILVRMMNKSSAAAQAALGKAIETSQAQVTDAPQSPTSTEKTYKTVQDRAQAAIDQFQQVANQYGGSAGDKARYFIAVNKLFVDRPAGIQDLEQIANGSGDNAKLAKFALAGTRVEDNRLDDALALYQELAKMDDPILAKETINFQIAKVYEKQGKKDDAVNMYFDIAKTAAEAKDMDGKPVRMSQTAQDAKDKVKELNPDKAKEIPEQEPSSPFGE
;
A
#
# COMPACT_ATOMS: atom_id res chain seq x y z
N MET A 1 6.96 74.77 -67.59
CA MET A 1 7.85 73.66 -67.12
C MET A 1 8.31 73.80 -65.66
N ALA A 2 8.13 74.92 -64.99
CA ALA A 2 8.57 75.13 -63.58
C ALA A 2 7.75 74.42 -62.49
N ARG A 3 6.46 74.07 -62.73
CA ARG A 3 5.60 73.40 -61.71
C ARG A 3 5.92 71.87 -61.53
N LYS A 4 6.48 71.22 -62.57
CA LYS A 4 6.82 69.81 -62.47
C LYS A 4 8.12 69.58 -61.72
N LYS A 5 9.07 70.49 -61.77
CA LYS A 5 10.35 70.43 -61.05
C LYS A 5 10.20 70.58 -59.58
N ARG A 6 9.34 71.45 -59.04
CA ARG A 6 9.08 71.61 -57.63
C ARG A 6 8.38 70.40 -56.98
N ARG A 7 7.62 69.66 -57.79
CA ARG A 7 6.91 68.44 -57.22
C ARG A 7 7.87 67.26 -57.11
N PHE A 8 8.89 67.19 -57.98
CA PHE A 8 9.94 66.17 -57.89
C PHE A 8 10.89 66.45 -56.73
N GLU A 9 11.29 67.67 -56.49
CA GLU A 9 12.12 68.05 -55.35
C GLU A 9 11.41 67.86 -54.00
N GLN A 10 10.10 68.07 -53.94
CA GLN A 10 9.32 67.79 -52.73
C GLN A 10 9.14 66.27 -52.48
N LEU A 11 9.13 65.48 -53.56
CA LEU A 11 9.08 64.04 -53.42
C LEU A 11 10.44 63.41 -53.03
N GLU A 12 11.53 63.96 -53.47
CA GLU A 12 12.89 63.57 -53.05
C GLU A 12 13.20 64.01 -51.63
N ALA A 13 12.75 65.19 -51.20
CA ALA A 13 12.86 65.60 -49.80
C ALA A 13 12.01 64.82 -48.83
N ALA A 14 10.86 64.30 -49.29
CA ALA A 14 10.00 63.41 -48.45
C ALA A 14 10.57 62.00 -48.39
N ALA A 15 11.37 61.56 -49.44
CA ALA A 15 11.96 60.23 -49.41
C ALA A 15 13.27 60.15 -48.60
N SER A 16 13.89 61.29 -48.28
CA SER A 16 15.14 61.35 -47.51
C SER A 16 14.98 61.65 -46.06
N ALA A 17 13.75 61.78 -45.56
CA ALA A 17 13.51 61.87 -44.12
C ALA A 17 13.81 60.52 -43.43
N PRO A 18 14.64 60.52 -42.37
CA PRO A 18 14.90 59.26 -41.66
C PRO A 18 13.58 58.72 -41.06
N GLN A 19 13.09 57.62 -41.64
CA GLN A 19 12.02 56.87 -40.98
C GLN A 19 12.58 56.27 -39.70
N GLU A 20 12.25 56.84 -38.56
CA GLU A 20 12.38 56.16 -37.26
C GLU A 20 11.62 54.84 -37.39
N LYS A 21 12.37 53.76 -37.54
CA LYS A 21 11.86 52.40 -37.39
C LYS A 21 11.41 52.28 -35.92
N LYS A 22 10.13 52.49 -35.66
CA LYS A 22 9.51 52.08 -34.40
C LYS A 22 9.72 50.57 -34.33
N SER A 23 10.73 50.15 -33.57
CA SER A 23 10.89 48.74 -33.22
C SER A 23 9.66 48.30 -32.44
N TYR A 24 8.95 47.34 -32.98
CA TYR A 24 7.84 46.69 -32.27
C TYR A 24 8.44 46.02 -31.04
N VAL A 25 8.21 46.60 -29.88
CA VAL A 25 8.58 45.99 -28.59
C VAL A 25 7.38 45.17 -28.12
N ASP A 26 7.54 43.86 -28.11
CA ASP A 26 6.55 42.92 -27.57
C ASP A 26 6.17 43.34 -26.17
N PRO A 27 4.86 43.46 -25.82
CA PRO A 27 4.40 43.79 -24.47
C PRO A 27 4.93 42.86 -23.38
N LEU A 28 5.31 41.62 -23.71
CA LEU A 28 5.99 40.68 -22.81
C LEU A 28 7.47 41.07 -22.61
N GLN A 29 8.19 41.48 -23.64
CA GLN A 29 9.57 41.94 -23.54
C GLN A 29 9.70 43.21 -22.70
N SER A 30 8.76 44.16 -22.83
CA SER A 30 8.78 45.41 -22.01
C SER A 30 8.55 45.22 -20.54
N ARG A 31 7.90 44.10 -20.13
CA ARG A 31 7.69 43.74 -18.72
C ARG A 31 8.82 42.92 -18.11
N VAL A 32 9.56 42.19 -18.94
CA VAL A 32 10.62 41.26 -18.49
C VAL A 32 11.98 41.96 -18.43
N ASN A 33 12.31 42.82 -19.44
CA ASN A 33 13.60 43.49 -19.51
C ASN A 33 14.00 44.32 -18.27
N PRO A 34 13.15 45.17 -17.67
CA PRO A 34 13.58 45.98 -16.54
C PRO A 34 13.82 45.12 -15.27
N ARG A 35 13.14 43.98 -15.14
CA ARG A 35 13.39 43.06 -14.02
C ARG A 35 14.66 42.22 -14.23
N LEU A 36 14.97 41.86 -15.47
CA LEU A 36 16.22 41.17 -15.82
C LEU A 36 17.43 42.09 -15.71
N GLU A 37 17.31 43.38 -16.12
CA GLU A 37 18.36 44.38 -15.96
C GLU A 37 18.66 44.65 -14.49
N GLN A 38 17.62 44.88 -13.63
CA GLN A 38 17.80 45.05 -12.19
C GLN A 38 18.38 43.79 -11.52
N ALA A 39 18.02 42.61 -11.99
CA ALA A 39 18.64 41.38 -11.52
C ALA A 39 20.09 41.26 -11.99
N GLY A 40 20.39 41.66 -13.23
CA GLY A 40 21.73 41.69 -13.79
C GLY A 40 22.67 42.67 -13.05
N GLU A 41 22.21 43.89 -12.70
CA GLU A 41 22.97 44.86 -11.94
C GLU A 41 23.27 44.38 -10.52
N LYS A 42 22.30 43.72 -9.85
CA LYS A 42 22.50 43.13 -8.51
C LYS A 42 23.46 41.94 -8.54
N LEU A 43 23.63 41.31 -9.69
CA LEU A 43 24.48 40.14 -9.91
C LEU A 43 25.84 40.53 -10.51
N ALA A 44 26.02 41.79 -10.95
CA ALA A 44 27.28 42.32 -11.49
C ALA A 44 28.39 42.19 -10.42
N GLY A 45 29.46 41.49 -10.76
CA GLY A 45 30.59 41.21 -9.85
C GLY A 45 30.48 39.91 -9.04
N LYS A 46 29.31 39.25 -8.98
CA LYS A 46 29.10 37.97 -8.27
C LYS A 46 29.06 36.74 -9.19
N GLY A 47 29.45 36.87 -10.43
CA GLY A 47 29.35 35.79 -11.44
C GLY A 47 30.00 34.47 -10.98
N ARG A 48 31.16 34.52 -10.34
CA ARG A 48 31.81 33.31 -9.78
C ARG A 48 31.00 32.65 -8.66
N THR A 49 30.43 33.47 -7.77
CA THR A 49 29.60 32.94 -6.65
C THR A 49 28.31 32.31 -7.19
N ILE A 50 27.71 32.89 -8.22
CA ILE A 50 26.51 32.35 -8.86
C ILE A 50 26.85 31.03 -9.59
N LEU A 51 27.98 30.97 -10.30
CA LEU A 51 28.44 29.77 -10.97
C LEU A 51 28.69 28.63 -9.96
N TYR A 52 29.32 28.93 -8.82
CA TYR A 52 29.50 27.96 -7.72
C TYR A 52 28.18 27.52 -7.09
N SER A 53 27.23 28.44 -6.90
CA SER A 53 25.90 28.09 -6.34
C SER A 53 25.12 27.20 -7.30
N ILE A 54 25.14 27.45 -8.60
CA ILE A 54 24.52 26.61 -9.62
C ILE A 54 25.21 25.23 -9.67
N GLY A 55 26.55 25.20 -9.63
CA GLY A 55 27.33 23.97 -9.58
C GLY A 55 27.00 23.14 -8.33
N ALA A 56 26.90 23.79 -7.16
CA ALA A 56 26.51 23.12 -5.92
C ALA A 56 25.06 22.57 -5.98
N LEU A 57 24.13 23.34 -6.57
CA LEU A 57 22.75 22.88 -6.75
C LEU A 57 22.66 21.67 -7.68
N ILE A 58 23.39 21.70 -8.80
CA ILE A 58 23.44 20.57 -9.73
C ILE A 58 24.03 19.33 -9.02
N LEU A 59 25.09 19.51 -8.25
CA LEU A 59 25.71 18.42 -7.48
C LEU A 59 24.72 17.82 -6.48
N LEU A 60 23.96 18.66 -5.76
CA LEU A 60 22.93 18.20 -4.82
C LEU A 60 21.82 17.43 -5.53
N ILE A 61 21.38 17.87 -6.72
CA ILE A 61 20.38 17.16 -7.53
C ILE A 61 20.92 15.79 -7.98
N ILE A 62 22.18 15.73 -8.42
CA ILE A 62 22.81 14.46 -8.81
C ILE A 62 22.88 13.50 -7.63
N ILE A 63 23.30 13.97 -6.45
CA ILE A 63 23.35 13.16 -5.23
C ILE A 63 21.94 12.67 -4.86
N ALA A 64 20.94 13.54 -4.91
CA ALA A 64 19.55 13.17 -4.63
C ALA A 64 19.04 12.08 -5.61
N VAL A 65 19.32 12.21 -6.90
CA VAL A 65 18.95 11.21 -7.91
C VAL A 65 19.64 9.88 -7.67
N ILE A 66 20.93 9.90 -7.30
CA ILE A 66 21.67 8.67 -6.96
C ILE A 66 21.06 8.00 -5.73
N LEU A 67 20.78 8.77 -4.67
CA LEU A 67 20.15 8.26 -3.45
C LEU A 67 18.77 7.65 -3.72
N VAL A 68 17.92 8.34 -4.49
CA VAL A 68 16.58 7.81 -4.87
C VAL A 68 16.71 6.51 -5.68
N ARG A 69 17.64 6.45 -6.65
CA ARG A 69 17.87 5.22 -7.41
C ARG A 69 18.40 4.06 -6.55
N MET A 70 19.28 4.37 -5.60
CA MET A 70 19.83 3.37 -4.68
C MET A 70 18.75 2.85 -3.71
N MET A 71 17.89 3.73 -3.19
CA MET A 71 16.74 3.37 -2.35
C MET A 71 15.73 2.52 -3.14
N ASN A 72 15.42 2.86 -4.37
CA ASN A 72 14.49 2.09 -5.21
C ASN A 72 15.03 0.69 -5.55
N LYS A 73 16.32 0.55 -5.86
CA LYS A 73 16.95 -0.77 -6.08
C LYS A 73 16.96 -1.61 -4.80
N SER A 74 17.28 -1.00 -3.68
CA SER A 74 17.24 -1.67 -2.37
C SER A 74 15.82 -2.13 -2.02
N SER A 75 14.81 -1.30 -2.29
CA SER A 75 13.41 -1.64 -2.07
C SER A 75 12.95 -2.83 -2.92
N ALA A 76 13.29 -2.87 -4.22
CA ALA A 76 12.94 -3.98 -5.10
C ALA A 76 13.63 -5.30 -4.67
N ALA A 77 14.92 -5.25 -4.31
CA ALA A 77 15.64 -6.40 -3.81
C ALA A 77 15.07 -6.89 -2.47
N ALA A 78 14.70 -5.97 -1.57
CA ALA A 78 14.06 -6.29 -0.31
C ALA A 78 12.70 -6.97 -0.50
N GLN A 79 11.87 -6.48 -1.43
CA GLN A 79 10.58 -7.11 -1.75
C GLN A 79 10.76 -8.50 -2.37
N ALA A 80 11.72 -8.69 -3.27
CA ALA A 80 12.02 -10.00 -3.85
C ALA A 80 12.50 -11.00 -2.78
N ALA A 81 13.39 -10.58 -1.88
CA ALA A 81 13.86 -11.42 -0.78
C ALA A 81 12.73 -11.76 0.21
N LEU A 82 11.88 -10.78 0.53
CA LEU A 82 10.70 -10.98 1.38
C LEU A 82 9.70 -11.94 0.72
N GLY A 83 9.43 -11.79 -0.58
CA GLY A 83 8.57 -12.69 -1.35
C GLY A 83 9.05 -14.14 -1.30
N LYS A 84 10.35 -14.36 -1.51
CA LYS A 84 10.95 -15.70 -1.43
C LYS A 84 10.83 -16.32 -0.03
N ALA A 85 10.98 -15.53 1.03
CA ALA A 85 10.78 -16.01 2.40
C ALA A 85 9.30 -16.34 2.68
N ILE A 86 8.35 -15.58 2.10
CA ILE A 86 6.91 -15.86 2.18
C ILE A 86 6.59 -17.17 1.44
N GLU A 87 7.12 -17.38 0.24
CA GLU A 87 6.96 -18.65 -0.50
C GLU A 87 7.45 -19.83 0.34
N THR A 88 8.59 -19.70 1.01
CA THR A 88 9.11 -20.73 1.92
C THR A 88 8.15 -20.99 3.09
N SER A 89 7.57 -19.95 3.69
CA SER A 89 6.63 -20.08 4.81
C SER A 89 5.30 -20.73 4.42
N GLN A 90 4.95 -20.67 3.13
CA GLN A 90 3.73 -21.24 2.54
C GLN A 90 3.97 -22.56 1.81
N ALA A 91 5.22 -23.03 1.75
CA ALA A 91 5.57 -24.23 1.05
C ALA A 91 4.81 -25.46 1.59
N GLN A 92 4.56 -26.41 0.72
CA GLN A 92 3.81 -27.60 1.06
C GLN A 92 4.56 -28.46 2.08
N VAL A 93 3.84 -29.01 3.05
CA VAL A 93 4.35 -30.02 3.99
C VAL A 93 3.85 -31.38 3.54
N THR A 94 4.77 -32.29 3.21
CA THR A 94 4.46 -33.63 2.71
C THR A 94 5.63 -34.58 2.91
N ASP A 95 5.34 -35.83 3.22
CA ASP A 95 6.30 -36.94 3.24
C ASP A 95 6.49 -37.58 1.87
N ALA A 96 5.72 -37.18 0.86
CA ALA A 96 5.84 -37.69 -0.49
C ALA A 96 7.21 -37.31 -1.10
N PRO A 97 7.89 -38.23 -1.78
CA PRO A 97 9.13 -37.91 -2.47
C PRO A 97 8.90 -36.82 -3.51
N GLN A 98 9.75 -35.81 -3.53
CA GLN A 98 9.69 -34.75 -4.55
C GLN A 98 9.86 -35.32 -5.94
N SER A 99 8.99 -34.91 -6.87
CA SER A 99 9.19 -35.23 -8.28
C SER A 99 10.51 -34.60 -8.77
N PRO A 100 11.34 -35.33 -9.54
CA PRO A 100 12.59 -34.80 -10.07
C PRO A 100 12.42 -33.53 -10.93
N THR A 101 11.21 -33.28 -11.40
CA THR A 101 10.86 -32.09 -12.23
C THR A 101 10.23 -30.95 -11.44
N SER A 102 9.95 -31.14 -10.14
CA SER A 102 9.37 -30.09 -9.31
C SER A 102 10.43 -29.09 -8.87
N THR A 103 10.19 -27.79 -9.13
CA THR A 103 11.00 -26.69 -8.64
C THR A 103 10.50 -26.16 -7.28
N GLU A 104 9.35 -26.61 -6.82
CA GLU A 104 8.75 -26.19 -5.56
C GLU A 104 9.40 -26.93 -4.40
N LYS A 105 9.84 -26.17 -3.40
CA LYS A 105 10.35 -26.74 -2.15
C LYS A 105 9.21 -27.31 -1.32
N THR A 106 9.37 -28.52 -0.83
CA THR A 106 8.49 -29.14 0.16
C THR A 106 9.28 -29.42 1.45
N TYR A 107 8.56 -29.53 2.55
CA TYR A 107 9.14 -29.81 3.87
C TYR A 107 8.42 -31.02 4.48
N LYS A 108 9.14 -31.79 5.31
CA LYS A 108 8.56 -32.95 5.98
C LYS A 108 7.65 -32.58 7.13
N THR A 109 8.01 -31.52 7.84
CA THR A 109 7.23 -31.04 9.00
C THR A 109 6.94 -29.55 8.91
N VAL A 110 5.90 -29.11 9.63
CA VAL A 110 5.58 -27.69 9.77
C VAL A 110 6.75 -26.96 10.46
N GLN A 111 7.40 -27.59 11.42
CA GLN A 111 8.54 -27.04 12.14
C GLN A 111 9.74 -26.79 11.22
N ASP A 112 10.09 -27.77 10.34
CA ASP A 112 11.19 -27.61 9.37
C ASP A 112 10.93 -26.44 8.42
N ARG A 113 9.68 -26.36 7.92
CA ARG A 113 9.25 -25.25 7.06
C ARG A 113 9.34 -23.91 7.78
N ALA A 114 8.80 -23.83 9.00
CA ALA A 114 8.83 -22.62 9.79
C ALA A 114 10.26 -22.18 10.13
N GLN A 115 11.15 -23.10 10.49
CA GLN A 115 12.56 -22.79 10.74
C GLN A 115 13.25 -22.25 9.47
N ALA A 116 13.05 -22.90 8.32
CA ALA A 116 13.62 -22.43 7.06
C ALA A 116 13.08 -21.03 6.64
N ALA A 117 11.81 -20.75 6.96
CA ALA A 117 11.23 -19.44 6.75
C ALA A 117 11.84 -18.39 7.69
N ILE A 118 11.99 -18.71 8.98
CA ILE A 118 12.62 -17.83 9.98
C ILE A 118 14.01 -17.43 9.50
N ASP A 119 14.84 -18.38 9.06
CA ASP A 119 16.20 -18.12 8.61
C ASP A 119 16.25 -17.14 7.43
N GLN A 120 15.32 -17.26 6.48
CA GLN A 120 15.22 -16.36 5.34
C GLN A 120 14.69 -14.96 5.75
N PHE A 121 13.65 -14.91 6.58
CA PHE A 121 13.14 -13.64 7.10
C PHE A 121 14.19 -12.91 7.95
N GLN A 122 15.02 -13.64 8.70
CA GLN A 122 16.12 -13.08 9.46
C GLN A 122 17.16 -12.40 8.56
N GLN A 123 17.48 -13.03 7.40
CA GLN A 123 18.34 -12.40 6.40
C GLN A 123 17.74 -11.10 5.87
N VAL A 124 16.43 -11.09 5.57
CA VAL A 124 15.72 -9.89 5.14
C VAL A 124 15.76 -8.82 6.23
N ALA A 125 15.44 -9.16 7.49
CA ALA A 125 15.43 -8.22 8.60
C ALA A 125 16.81 -7.61 8.90
N ASN A 126 17.87 -8.39 8.70
CA ASN A 126 19.25 -7.94 8.93
C ASN A 126 19.80 -7.10 7.77
N GLN A 127 19.43 -7.45 6.53
CA GLN A 127 19.95 -6.79 5.34
C GLN A 127 19.16 -5.54 4.96
N TYR A 128 17.86 -5.52 5.26
CA TYR A 128 16.95 -4.44 4.84
C TYR A 128 16.23 -3.85 6.05
N GLY A 129 16.31 -2.53 6.19
CA GLY A 129 15.53 -1.78 7.18
C GLY A 129 14.13 -1.40 6.68
N GLY A 130 13.45 -0.53 7.47
CA GLY A 130 12.14 0.02 7.12
C GLY A 130 11.06 -1.05 6.93
N SER A 131 10.11 -0.78 6.05
CA SER A 131 8.91 -1.62 5.88
C SER A 131 9.19 -3.10 5.58
N ALA A 132 10.22 -3.42 4.81
CA ALA A 132 10.56 -4.82 4.50
C ALA A 132 11.16 -5.54 5.72
N GLY A 133 12.06 -4.89 6.46
CA GLY A 133 12.62 -5.42 7.69
C GLY A 133 11.55 -5.60 8.78
N ASP A 134 10.63 -4.64 8.92
CA ASP A 134 9.55 -4.71 9.90
C ASP A 134 8.55 -5.83 9.57
N LYS A 135 8.21 -6.02 8.29
CA LYS A 135 7.41 -7.16 7.83
C LYS A 135 8.12 -8.49 8.08
N ALA A 136 9.43 -8.55 7.81
CA ALA A 136 10.20 -9.75 8.09
C ALA A 136 10.18 -10.12 9.59
N ARG A 137 10.31 -9.14 10.49
CA ARG A 137 10.19 -9.38 11.95
C ARG A 137 8.82 -9.94 12.34
N TYR A 138 7.74 -9.39 11.76
CA TYR A 138 6.40 -9.93 11.97
C TYR A 138 6.29 -11.40 11.52
N PHE A 139 6.78 -11.72 10.32
CA PHE A 139 6.75 -13.11 9.83
C PHE A 139 7.66 -14.05 10.63
N ILE A 140 8.79 -13.57 11.16
CA ILE A 140 9.62 -14.34 12.11
C ILE A 140 8.78 -14.71 13.33
N ALA A 141 8.09 -13.75 13.94
CA ALA A 141 7.27 -13.97 15.12
C ALA A 141 6.14 -14.98 14.86
N VAL A 142 5.45 -14.87 13.71
CA VAL A 142 4.41 -15.82 13.31
C VAL A 142 4.96 -17.23 13.10
N ASN A 143 6.11 -17.38 12.42
CA ASN A 143 6.71 -18.70 12.19
C ASN A 143 7.28 -19.32 13.49
N LYS A 144 7.75 -18.49 14.43
CA LYS A 144 8.18 -18.96 15.76
C LYS A 144 7.05 -19.65 16.54
N LEU A 145 5.79 -19.33 16.28
CA LEU A 145 4.65 -20.03 16.92
C LEU A 145 4.67 -21.55 16.67
N PHE A 146 5.33 -22.00 15.59
CA PHE A 146 5.45 -23.42 15.24
C PHE A 146 6.74 -24.07 15.74
N VAL A 147 7.77 -23.29 16.08
CA VAL A 147 9.09 -23.77 16.49
C VAL A 147 9.32 -23.57 18.00
N ASP A 148 9.04 -22.34 18.46
CA ASP A 148 9.15 -21.90 19.85
C ASP A 148 7.96 -20.97 20.14
N ARG A 149 6.82 -21.54 20.50
CA ARG A 149 5.56 -20.83 20.67
C ARG A 149 5.66 -19.71 21.71
N PRO A 150 6.28 -19.89 22.90
CA PRO A 150 6.44 -18.80 23.86
C PRO A 150 7.21 -17.62 23.29
N ALA A 151 8.33 -17.86 22.61
CA ALA A 151 9.10 -16.81 21.96
C ALA A 151 8.33 -16.12 20.84
N GLY A 152 7.56 -16.87 20.04
CA GLY A 152 6.70 -16.31 19.01
C GLY A 152 5.62 -15.37 19.56
N ILE A 153 4.97 -15.76 20.66
CA ILE A 153 3.98 -14.94 21.38
C ILE A 153 4.64 -13.66 21.90
N GLN A 154 5.79 -13.77 22.55
CA GLN A 154 6.52 -12.62 23.08
C GLN A 154 6.89 -11.62 21.99
N ASP A 155 7.40 -12.10 20.85
CA ASP A 155 7.74 -11.25 19.70
C ASP A 155 6.49 -10.57 19.13
N LEU A 156 5.38 -11.29 18.99
CA LEU A 156 4.10 -10.72 18.55
C LEU A 156 3.57 -9.66 19.52
N GLU A 157 3.67 -9.86 20.82
CA GLU A 157 3.28 -8.87 21.84
C GLU A 157 4.12 -7.60 21.71
N GLN A 158 5.43 -7.74 21.50
CA GLN A 158 6.30 -6.60 21.28
C GLN A 158 5.92 -5.82 20.01
N ILE A 159 5.62 -6.50 18.90
CA ILE A 159 5.20 -5.86 17.65
C ILE A 159 3.82 -5.21 17.82
N ALA A 160 2.89 -5.87 18.49
CA ALA A 160 1.51 -5.40 18.73
C ALA A 160 1.43 -4.11 19.57
N ASN A 161 2.40 -3.91 20.47
CA ASN A 161 2.55 -2.69 21.26
C ASN A 161 3.11 -1.50 20.45
N GLY A 162 3.57 -1.73 19.23
CA GLY A 162 4.00 -0.69 18.31
C GLY A 162 2.84 0.00 17.60
N SER A 163 3.12 0.57 16.45
CA SER A 163 2.14 1.28 15.61
C SER A 163 2.19 0.81 14.15
N GLY A 164 1.17 1.19 13.38
CA GLY A 164 1.08 0.88 11.95
C GLY A 164 0.56 -0.55 11.68
N ASP A 165 0.70 -0.96 10.41
CA ASP A 165 0.06 -2.18 9.91
C ASP A 165 0.56 -3.46 10.55
N ASN A 166 1.87 -3.56 10.81
CA ASN A 166 2.45 -4.75 11.43
C ASN A 166 1.95 -4.94 12.87
N ALA A 167 1.70 -3.84 13.60
CA ALA A 167 1.12 -3.92 14.95
C ALA A 167 -0.34 -4.44 14.90
N LYS A 168 -1.13 -3.97 13.93
CA LYS A 168 -2.50 -4.47 13.71
C LYS A 168 -2.50 -5.97 13.35
N LEU A 169 -1.60 -6.39 12.45
CA LEU A 169 -1.43 -7.80 12.08
C LEU A 169 -0.98 -8.66 13.26
N ALA A 170 -0.06 -8.16 14.08
CA ALA A 170 0.40 -8.86 15.26
C ALA A 170 -0.72 -9.01 16.31
N LYS A 171 -1.56 -8.00 16.54
CA LYS A 171 -2.75 -8.11 17.38
C LYS A 171 -3.73 -9.18 16.86
N PHE A 172 -3.94 -9.22 15.54
CA PHE A 172 -4.80 -10.24 14.94
C PHE A 172 -4.22 -11.65 15.13
N ALA A 173 -2.93 -11.84 14.91
CA ALA A 173 -2.25 -13.12 15.16
C ALA A 173 -2.30 -13.53 16.64
N LEU A 174 -2.05 -12.58 17.55
CA LEU A 174 -2.18 -12.82 19.00
C LEU A 174 -3.60 -13.24 19.39
N ALA A 175 -4.63 -12.57 18.85
CA ALA A 175 -6.00 -12.97 19.09
C ALA A 175 -6.24 -14.43 18.67
N GLY A 176 -5.71 -14.85 17.53
CA GLY A 176 -5.74 -16.24 17.08
C GLY A 176 -5.04 -17.19 18.08
N THR A 177 -3.82 -16.85 18.54
CA THR A 177 -3.14 -17.68 19.54
C THR A 177 -3.90 -17.78 20.87
N ARG A 178 -4.58 -16.69 21.29
CA ARG A 178 -5.44 -16.72 22.50
C ARG A 178 -6.65 -17.64 22.31
N VAL A 179 -7.23 -17.68 21.10
CA VAL A 179 -8.31 -18.66 20.77
C VAL A 179 -7.80 -20.09 20.88
N GLU A 180 -6.60 -20.38 20.37
CA GLU A 180 -5.98 -21.71 20.45
C GLU A 180 -5.67 -22.11 21.89
N ASP A 181 -5.21 -21.17 22.72
CA ASP A 181 -4.91 -21.36 24.13
C ASP A 181 -6.17 -21.35 25.02
N ASN A 182 -7.39 -21.32 24.42
CA ASN A 182 -8.68 -21.22 25.08
C ASN A 182 -8.84 -19.96 25.97
N ARG A 183 -8.06 -18.93 25.73
CA ARG A 183 -8.14 -17.61 26.38
C ARG A 183 -9.12 -16.72 25.61
N LEU A 184 -10.39 -17.11 25.63
CA LEU A 184 -11.39 -16.56 24.71
C LEU A 184 -11.73 -15.10 25.00
N ASP A 185 -11.69 -14.66 26.24
CA ASP A 185 -11.94 -13.25 26.58
C ASP A 185 -10.81 -12.34 26.14
N ASP A 186 -9.55 -12.79 26.26
CA ASP A 186 -8.40 -12.05 25.77
C ASP A 186 -8.43 -11.93 24.24
N ALA A 187 -8.79 -13.01 23.55
CA ALA A 187 -8.96 -13.02 22.09
C ALA A 187 -10.04 -12.02 21.66
N LEU A 188 -11.19 -12.06 22.33
CA LEU A 188 -12.33 -11.18 22.06
C LEU A 188 -11.94 -9.70 22.22
N ALA A 189 -11.21 -9.36 23.29
CA ALA A 189 -10.74 -8.00 23.53
C ALA A 189 -9.85 -7.49 22.38
N LEU A 190 -8.89 -8.30 21.91
CA LEU A 190 -8.01 -7.94 20.79
C LEU A 190 -8.77 -7.78 19.47
N TYR A 191 -9.69 -8.69 19.15
CA TYR A 191 -10.50 -8.57 17.93
C TYR A 191 -11.44 -7.37 18.00
N GLN A 192 -12.05 -7.08 19.14
CA GLN A 192 -12.90 -5.89 19.30
C GLN A 192 -12.13 -4.59 19.21
N GLU A 193 -10.88 -4.55 19.69
CA GLU A 193 -9.99 -3.41 19.50
C GLU A 193 -9.73 -3.17 18.01
N LEU A 194 -9.41 -4.24 17.26
CA LEU A 194 -9.20 -4.15 15.80
C LEU A 194 -10.46 -3.73 15.04
N ALA A 195 -11.64 -4.23 15.42
CA ALA A 195 -12.92 -3.89 14.79
C ALA A 195 -13.30 -2.41 14.93
N LYS A 196 -12.85 -1.76 16.00
CA LYS A 196 -13.11 -0.34 16.29
C LYS A 196 -12.18 0.62 15.52
N MET A 197 -11.12 0.12 14.87
CA MET A 197 -10.19 0.95 14.12
C MET A 197 -10.85 1.49 12.85
N ASP A 198 -10.66 2.79 12.57
CA ASP A 198 -11.19 3.43 11.36
C ASP A 198 -10.47 2.97 10.09
N ASP A 199 -9.18 2.64 10.21
CA ASP A 199 -8.34 2.13 9.11
C ASP A 199 -7.79 0.73 9.46
N PRO A 200 -8.63 -0.32 9.37
CA PRO A 200 -8.20 -1.68 9.60
C PRO A 200 -7.44 -2.21 8.38
N ILE A 201 -6.26 -2.81 8.61
CA ILE A 201 -5.51 -3.52 7.55
C ILE A 201 -6.25 -4.78 7.06
N LEU A 202 -7.14 -5.32 7.88
CA LEU A 202 -7.99 -6.46 7.57
C LEU A 202 -9.43 -5.98 7.39
N ALA A 203 -10.16 -6.59 6.47
CA ALA A 203 -11.57 -6.28 6.29
C ALA A 203 -12.33 -6.46 7.63
N LYS A 204 -13.17 -5.49 7.99
CA LYS A 204 -14.00 -5.56 9.22
C LYS A 204 -14.84 -6.84 9.25
N GLU A 205 -15.30 -7.30 8.09
CA GLU A 205 -15.99 -8.56 7.90
C GLU A 205 -15.17 -9.74 8.44
N THR A 206 -13.86 -9.82 8.08
CA THR A 206 -12.96 -10.87 8.56
C THR A 206 -12.78 -10.81 10.08
N ILE A 207 -12.62 -9.62 10.65
CA ILE A 207 -12.47 -9.44 12.10
C ILE A 207 -13.75 -9.84 12.81
N ASN A 208 -14.92 -9.40 12.33
CA ASN A 208 -16.21 -9.74 12.89
C ASN A 208 -16.51 -11.24 12.82
N PHE A 209 -16.09 -11.89 11.75
CA PHE A 209 -16.19 -13.34 11.62
C PHE A 209 -15.39 -14.07 12.70
N GLN A 210 -14.18 -13.60 13.03
CA GLN A 210 -13.40 -14.17 14.14
C GLN A 210 -14.06 -13.90 15.49
N ILE A 211 -14.66 -12.73 15.71
CA ILE A 211 -15.44 -12.43 16.92
C ILE A 211 -16.61 -13.41 17.06
N ALA A 212 -17.35 -13.66 15.98
CA ALA A 212 -18.45 -14.62 15.99
C ALA A 212 -17.98 -16.04 16.35
N LYS A 213 -16.82 -16.48 15.81
CA LYS A 213 -16.20 -17.76 16.17
C LYS A 213 -15.81 -17.82 17.66
N VAL A 214 -15.35 -16.72 18.24
CA VAL A 214 -15.05 -16.67 19.68
C VAL A 214 -16.32 -16.80 20.50
N TYR A 215 -17.42 -16.11 20.13
CA TYR A 215 -18.72 -16.26 20.79
C TYR A 215 -19.24 -17.70 20.69
N GLU A 216 -19.10 -18.33 19.52
CA GLU A 216 -19.48 -19.74 19.34
C GLU A 216 -18.69 -20.65 20.33
N LYS A 217 -17.36 -20.45 20.42
CA LYS A 217 -16.52 -21.19 21.37
C LYS A 217 -16.84 -20.90 22.84
N GLN A 218 -17.30 -19.70 23.16
CA GLN A 218 -17.78 -19.34 24.51
C GLN A 218 -19.16 -19.93 24.83
N GLY A 219 -19.82 -20.59 23.88
CA GLY A 219 -21.19 -21.06 24.03
C GLY A 219 -22.26 -19.96 23.93
N LYS A 220 -21.88 -18.75 23.58
CA LYS A 220 -22.77 -17.59 23.34
C LYS A 220 -23.38 -17.68 21.94
N LYS A 221 -24.25 -18.69 21.77
CA LYS A 221 -24.79 -19.08 20.47
C LYS A 221 -25.55 -17.94 19.80
N ASP A 222 -26.39 -17.23 20.55
CA ASP A 222 -27.22 -16.15 20.01
C ASP A 222 -26.35 -14.97 19.50
N ASP A 223 -25.30 -14.60 20.25
CA ASP A 223 -24.35 -13.56 19.85
C ASP A 223 -23.57 -13.97 18.59
N ALA A 224 -23.14 -15.23 18.53
CA ALA A 224 -22.45 -15.76 17.34
C ALA A 224 -23.36 -15.74 16.11
N VAL A 225 -24.60 -16.23 16.24
CA VAL A 225 -25.59 -16.24 15.14
C VAL A 225 -25.91 -14.84 14.67
N ASN A 226 -26.10 -13.88 15.57
CA ASN A 226 -26.37 -12.48 15.21
C ASN A 226 -25.20 -11.89 14.41
N MET A 227 -23.98 -12.10 14.86
CA MET A 227 -22.79 -11.58 14.19
C MET A 227 -22.59 -12.22 12.80
N TYR A 228 -22.73 -13.54 12.67
CA TYR A 228 -22.67 -14.21 11.36
C TYR A 228 -23.79 -13.73 10.43
N PHE A 229 -25.00 -13.54 10.95
CA PHE A 229 -26.13 -13.05 10.19
C PHE A 229 -25.89 -11.64 9.64
N ASP A 230 -25.37 -10.73 10.47
CA ASP A 230 -25.08 -9.37 10.06
C ASP A 230 -24.02 -9.32 8.94
N ILE A 231 -22.97 -10.16 9.04
CA ILE A 231 -21.97 -10.31 7.99
C ILE A 231 -22.62 -10.79 6.68
N ALA A 232 -23.36 -11.88 6.74
CA ALA A 232 -23.94 -12.50 5.56
C ALA A 232 -25.02 -11.61 4.91
N LYS A 233 -25.88 -10.98 5.71
CA LYS A 233 -26.93 -10.08 5.23
C LYS A 233 -26.34 -8.83 4.57
N THR A 234 -25.38 -8.17 5.22
CA THR A 234 -24.72 -6.98 4.67
C THR A 234 -24.07 -7.30 3.31
N ALA A 235 -23.41 -8.45 3.20
CA ALA A 235 -22.79 -8.86 1.95
C ALA A 235 -23.82 -9.25 0.88
N ALA A 236 -24.96 -9.85 1.26
CA ALA A 236 -26.03 -10.22 0.33
C ALA A 236 -26.75 -8.99 -0.24
N GLU A 237 -26.85 -7.93 0.55
CA GLU A 237 -27.52 -6.66 0.16
C GLU A 237 -26.56 -5.68 -0.56
N ALA A 238 -25.24 -6.00 -0.61
CA ALA A 238 -24.24 -5.13 -1.22
C ALA A 238 -24.45 -4.96 -2.72
N LYS A 239 -24.38 -3.72 -3.20
CA LYS A 239 -24.51 -3.35 -4.62
C LYS A 239 -23.31 -2.51 -5.05
N ASP A 240 -22.92 -2.65 -6.30
CA ASP A 240 -21.91 -1.80 -6.94
C ASP A 240 -22.47 -0.40 -7.29
N MET A 241 -21.63 0.42 -7.94
CA MET A 241 -22.03 1.78 -8.35
C MET A 241 -23.18 1.79 -9.38
N ASP A 242 -23.37 0.70 -10.11
CA ASP A 242 -24.43 0.53 -11.10
C ASP A 242 -25.70 -0.09 -10.50
N GLY A 243 -25.72 -0.33 -9.17
CA GLY A 243 -26.84 -0.91 -8.45
C GLY A 243 -26.97 -2.44 -8.63
N LYS A 244 -25.98 -3.10 -9.23
CA LYS A 244 -25.94 -4.55 -9.41
C LYS A 244 -25.46 -5.23 -8.12
N PRO A 245 -25.97 -6.44 -7.80
CA PRO A 245 -25.50 -7.20 -6.64
C PRO A 245 -23.99 -7.49 -6.73
N VAL A 246 -23.28 -7.24 -5.64
CA VAL A 246 -21.85 -7.62 -5.52
C VAL A 246 -21.77 -9.06 -5.03
N ARG A 247 -20.90 -9.86 -5.66
CA ARG A 247 -20.69 -11.24 -5.22
C ARG A 247 -20.18 -11.27 -3.78
N MET A 248 -20.78 -12.14 -2.95
CA MET A 248 -20.34 -12.34 -1.57
C MET A 248 -18.88 -12.81 -1.52
N SER A 249 -18.14 -12.30 -0.55
CA SER A 249 -16.80 -12.81 -0.19
C SER A 249 -16.90 -14.24 0.36
N GLN A 250 -15.78 -14.97 0.38
CA GLN A 250 -15.75 -16.29 1.00
C GLN A 250 -16.13 -16.20 2.48
N THR A 251 -15.66 -15.20 3.21
CA THR A 251 -15.99 -14.97 4.62
C THR A 251 -17.50 -14.78 4.83
N ALA A 252 -18.17 -14.03 3.96
CA ALA A 252 -19.60 -13.84 4.04
C ALA A 252 -20.39 -15.12 3.69
N GLN A 253 -19.90 -15.92 2.76
CA GLN A 253 -20.48 -17.23 2.45
C GLN A 253 -20.34 -18.18 3.64
N ASP A 254 -19.13 -18.26 4.24
CA ASP A 254 -18.89 -19.06 5.44
C ASP A 254 -19.80 -18.61 6.60
N ALA A 255 -20.00 -17.29 6.75
CA ALA A 255 -20.92 -16.73 7.74
C ALA A 255 -22.37 -17.17 7.47
N LYS A 256 -22.83 -17.11 6.22
CA LYS A 256 -24.17 -17.59 5.82
C LYS A 256 -24.35 -19.08 6.14
N ASP A 257 -23.33 -19.90 5.88
CA ASP A 257 -23.37 -21.31 6.19
C ASP A 257 -23.39 -21.59 7.69
N LYS A 258 -22.66 -20.78 8.47
CA LYS A 258 -22.73 -20.83 9.94
C LYS A 258 -24.10 -20.45 10.49
N VAL A 259 -24.78 -19.46 9.90
CA VAL A 259 -26.17 -19.13 10.29
C VAL A 259 -27.09 -20.31 9.97
N LYS A 260 -26.96 -20.95 8.80
CA LYS A 260 -27.77 -22.12 8.44
C LYS A 260 -27.56 -23.30 9.40
N GLU A 261 -26.30 -23.52 9.83
CA GLU A 261 -25.95 -24.57 10.79
C GLU A 261 -26.55 -24.30 12.17
N LEU A 262 -26.40 -23.07 12.68
CA LEU A 262 -26.73 -22.71 14.05
C LEU A 262 -28.20 -22.30 14.24
N ASN A 263 -28.79 -21.64 13.24
CA ASN A 263 -30.19 -21.16 13.27
C ASN A 263 -30.78 -21.14 11.83
N PRO A 264 -31.34 -22.27 11.37
CA PRO A 264 -31.90 -22.39 10.01
C PRO A 264 -33.03 -21.40 9.69
N ASP A 265 -33.84 -21.02 10.70
CA ASP A 265 -34.94 -20.10 10.50
C ASP A 265 -34.42 -18.67 10.24
N LYS A 266 -33.44 -18.24 11.01
CA LYS A 266 -32.80 -16.94 10.77
C LYS A 266 -32.05 -16.89 9.45
N ALA A 267 -31.53 -18.01 8.96
CA ALA A 267 -30.86 -18.09 7.65
C ALA A 267 -31.79 -17.74 6.49
N LYS A 268 -33.11 -18.01 6.62
CA LYS A 268 -34.13 -17.67 5.61
C LYS A 268 -34.32 -16.16 5.42
N GLU A 269 -33.89 -15.36 6.40
CA GLU A 269 -33.97 -13.90 6.33
C GLU A 269 -32.81 -13.28 5.53
N ILE A 270 -31.79 -14.07 5.17
CA ILE A 270 -30.66 -13.61 4.35
C ILE A 270 -31.09 -13.66 2.89
N PRO A 271 -31.04 -12.53 2.13
CA PRO A 271 -31.41 -12.51 0.74
C PRO A 271 -30.61 -13.54 -0.08
N GLU A 272 -31.29 -14.26 -0.98
CA GLU A 272 -30.60 -15.10 -1.96
C GLU A 272 -30.01 -14.22 -3.05
N GLN A 273 -28.71 -14.39 -3.32
CA GLN A 273 -28.11 -13.79 -4.51
C GLN A 273 -28.32 -14.77 -5.68
N GLU A 274 -28.86 -14.26 -6.77
CA GLU A 274 -28.89 -15.04 -8.02
C GLU A 274 -27.44 -15.41 -8.39
N PRO A 275 -27.20 -16.68 -8.83
CA PRO A 275 -25.87 -17.06 -9.25
C PRO A 275 -25.46 -16.14 -10.40
N SER A 276 -24.44 -15.32 -10.16
CA SER A 276 -23.84 -14.50 -11.21
C SER A 276 -23.41 -15.45 -12.33
N SER A 277 -24.01 -15.28 -13.52
CA SER A 277 -23.57 -16.03 -14.70
C SER A 277 -22.07 -15.89 -14.86
N PRO A 278 -21.31 -17.01 -15.01
CA PRO A 278 -19.87 -16.94 -15.24
C PRO A 278 -19.51 -16.28 -16.58
N PHE A 279 -20.50 -16.04 -17.41
CA PHE A 279 -20.40 -15.33 -18.68
C PHE A 279 -21.28 -14.09 -18.53
N GLY A 280 -20.64 -12.96 -18.16
CA GLY A 280 -21.36 -11.68 -18.14
C GLY A 280 -22.17 -11.49 -19.41
N GLU A 281 -23.47 -11.11 -19.26
CA GLU A 281 -24.26 -10.60 -20.35
C GLU A 281 -23.73 -9.26 -20.83
#